data_93a53a675480484c2606d4d1e9bd872e
#
_entry.id   93a53a675480484c2606d4d1e9bd872e
#
_cell.length_a   1.000
_cell.length_b   1.000
_cell.length_c   1.000
_cell.angle_alpha   90.00
_cell.angle_beta   90.00
_cell.angle_gamma   90.00
#
_symmetry.space_group_name_H-M   'P 1'
#
loop_
_entity.id
_entity.type
_entity.pdbx_description
1 polymer ?
#
loop_
_entity_poly.entity_id
_entity_poly.type
_entity_poly.pdbx_seq_one_letter_code
_entity_poly.pdbx_strand_id
1 'polypeptide(L)'
;MGAIEEPESDLAREIFAQPEVLARFHAREGARTIDLGAQLGARRPAGVLIAARGSSDHAAVYAKYAFGARLGVPIALAAPSLITLYERAPRFDRWIALGISQSGASPDVVRVIAEAREQGTTTVAITDRADSALARAAEHVVPLRIGGERAIAATGSFTTTLFALAHLVSGWNGEEDPALASVPGLALRALAVEAAARSLADAAARHAACAVVGRGFGYPVALEWALKLKELAGVFAEPFSAADYRHGPIALATTGAPVFAIELKGPAAPDVRRLAADLRDRGARIVRVAAEPDADLCLPPAPEWLAPIPAAIAGQLVAFWLARARGRDPDRPPGIAKVTRTL
;
A
#
# COMPACT_ATOMS: atom_id res chain seq x y z
N MET A 1 20.08 13.36 25.17
CA MET A 1 19.02 12.35 24.95
C MET A 1 17.74 13.06 25.38
N GLY A 2 17.16 13.87 24.47
CA GLY A 2 15.89 14.59 24.74
C GLY A 2 14.76 13.55 24.82
N ALA A 3 13.87 13.72 25.79
CA ALA A 3 12.64 12.97 25.88
C ALA A 3 11.88 13.13 24.55
N ILE A 4 11.60 12.03 23.89
CA ILE A 4 10.64 12.01 22.78
C ILE A 4 9.30 12.31 23.43
N GLU A 5 8.80 13.56 23.27
CA GLU A 5 7.42 13.88 23.64
C GLU A 5 6.53 12.89 22.89
N GLU A 6 5.66 12.17 23.63
CA GLU A 6 4.69 11.28 23.00
C GLU A 6 3.90 12.06 21.94
N PRO A 7 3.79 11.55 20.71
CA PRO A 7 3.07 12.26 19.67
C PRO A 7 1.62 12.49 20.11
N GLU A 8 1.18 13.75 20.12
CA GLU A 8 -0.19 14.16 20.47
C GLU A 8 -1.27 13.57 19.53
N SER A 9 -0.88 12.92 18.43
CA SER A 9 -1.71 12.44 17.34
C SER A 9 -1.77 10.91 17.29
N ASP A 10 -2.97 10.33 17.20
CA ASP A 10 -3.17 8.90 16.98
C ASP A 10 -2.46 8.43 15.70
N LEU A 11 -2.58 9.19 14.62
CA LEU A 11 -1.93 8.88 13.34
C LEU A 11 -0.40 8.83 13.47
N ALA A 12 0.21 9.79 14.16
CA ALA A 12 1.65 9.79 14.39
C ALA A 12 2.08 8.57 15.20
N ARG A 13 1.39 8.26 16.31
CA ARG A 13 1.68 7.06 17.11
C ARG A 13 1.63 5.79 16.26
N GLU A 14 0.63 5.66 15.40
CA GLU A 14 0.46 4.51 14.52
C GLU A 14 1.53 4.43 13.43
N ILE A 15 1.98 5.57 12.87
CA ILE A 15 3.11 5.60 11.93
C ILE A 15 4.38 5.09 12.62
N PHE A 16 4.68 5.59 13.81
CA PHE A 16 5.91 5.22 14.55
C PHE A 16 5.86 3.80 15.13
N ALA A 17 4.68 3.23 15.37
CA ALA A 17 4.52 1.87 15.88
C ALA A 17 4.68 0.78 14.80
N GLN A 18 4.77 1.12 13.52
CA GLN A 18 4.79 0.13 12.43
C GLN A 18 5.94 -0.89 12.52
N PRO A 19 7.18 -0.55 12.93
CA PRO A 19 8.23 -1.56 13.09
C PRO A 19 7.82 -2.68 14.05
N GLU A 20 7.19 -2.34 15.17
CA GLU A 20 6.73 -3.29 16.17
C GLU A 20 5.53 -4.10 15.69
N VAL A 21 4.61 -3.46 14.95
CA VAL A 21 3.45 -4.12 14.33
C VAL A 21 3.91 -5.17 13.34
N LEU A 22 4.85 -4.83 12.45
CA LEU A 22 5.42 -5.74 11.46
C LEU A 22 6.20 -6.88 12.13
N ALA A 23 6.99 -6.59 13.17
CA ALA A 23 7.69 -7.63 13.93
C ALA A 23 6.70 -8.60 14.59
N ARG A 24 5.62 -8.08 15.19
CA ARG A 24 4.56 -8.89 15.79
C ARG A 24 3.85 -9.77 14.78
N PHE A 25 3.51 -9.23 13.59
CA PHE A 25 2.92 -10.01 12.52
C PHE A 25 3.85 -11.14 12.08
N HIS A 26 5.11 -10.83 11.77
CA HIS A 26 6.10 -11.83 11.36
C HIS A 26 6.24 -12.96 12.37
N ALA A 27 6.37 -12.61 13.66
CA ALA A 27 6.54 -13.58 14.72
C ALA A 27 5.31 -14.47 14.97
N ARG A 28 4.10 -13.94 14.83
CA ARG A 28 2.86 -14.64 15.19
C ARG A 28 2.16 -15.30 14.03
N GLU A 29 2.22 -14.70 12.84
CA GLU A 29 1.45 -15.13 11.67
C GLU A 29 2.34 -15.47 10.46
N GLY A 30 3.62 -15.12 10.49
CA GLY A 30 4.53 -15.29 9.35
C GLY A 30 4.58 -16.73 8.86
N ALA A 31 4.94 -17.69 9.72
CA ALA A 31 5.03 -19.10 9.35
C ALA A 31 3.69 -19.66 8.82
N ARG A 32 2.57 -19.37 9.50
CA ARG A 32 1.23 -19.80 9.06
C ARG A 32 0.84 -19.23 7.71
N THR A 33 1.24 -17.97 7.44
CA THR A 33 0.94 -17.31 6.16
C THR A 33 1.79 -17.89 5.03
N ILE A 34 3.05 -18.27 5.32
CA ILE A 34 3.93 -18.99 4.40
C ILE A 34 3.35 -20.38 4.09
N ASP A 35 2.94 -21.14 5.10
CA ASP A 35 2.30 -22.45 4.93
C ASP A 35 1.01 -22.36 4.09
N LEU A 36 0.20 -21.32 4.34
CA LEU A 36 -0.97 -21.06 3.51
C LEU A 36 -0.56 -20.76 2.06
N GLY A 37 0.47 -19.95 1.85
CA GLY A 37 1.03 -19.70 0.52
C GLY A 37 1.38 -20.99 -0.22
N ALA A 38 2.07 -21.93 0.45
CA ALA A 38 2.43 -23.22 -0.11
C ALA A 38 1.18 -24.06 -0.48
N GLN A 39 0.18 -24.08 0.39
CA GLN A 39 -1.09 -24.79 0.12
C GLN A 39 -1.82 -24.22 -1.10
N LEU A 40 -1.85 -22.88 -1.22
CA LEU A 40 -2.48 -22.19 -2.35
C LEU A 40 -1.70 -22.45 -3.65
N GLY A 41 -0.37 -22.37 -3.62
CA GLY A 41 0.50 -22.64 -4.77
C GLY A 41 0.39 -24.07 -5.28
N ALA A 42 0.29 -25.04 -4.37
CA ALA A 42 0.11 -26.46 -4.72
C ALA A 42 -1.18 -26.74 -5.52
N ARG A 43 -2.20 -25.89 -5.41
CA ARG A 43 -3.44 -25.99 -6.20
C ARG A 43 -3.25 -25.57 -7.67
N ARG A 44 -2.13 -24.96 -8.04
CA ARG A 44 -1.81 -24.48 -9.39
C ARG A 44 -2.95 -23.67 -10.02
N PRO A 45 -3.41 -22.58 -9.35
CA PRO A 45 -4.54 -21.81 -9.85
C PRO A 45 -4.18 -21.10 -11.16
N ALA A 46 -5.20 -20.81 -11.96
CA ALA A 46 -5.05 -20.02 -13.19
C ALA A 46 -4.72 -18.54 -12.90
N GLY A 47 -5.07 -18.06 -11.71
CA GLY A 47 -4.81 -16.71 -11.26
C GLY A 47 -5.42 -16.45 -9.89
N VAL A 48 -5.24 -15.23 -9.39
CA VAL A 48 -5.82 -14.79 -8.12
C VAL A 48 -6.67 -13.54 -8.36
N LEU A 49 -7.94 -13.61 -7.97
CA LEU A 49 -8.83 -12.45 -7.91
C LEU A 49 -8.69 -11.77 -6.55
N ILE A 50 -8.56 -10.44 -6.52
CA ILE A 50 -8.51 -9.69 -5.28
C ILE A 50 -9.64 -8.68 -5.23
N ALA A 51 -10.46 -8.74 -4.17
CA ALA A 51 -11.49 -7.76 -3.85
C ALA A 51 -11.02 -6.87 -2.69
N ALA A 52 -10.97 -5.57 -2.92
CA ALA A 52 -10.49 -4.58 -1.96
C ALA A 52 -11.04 -3.17 -2.25
N ARG A 53 -10.80 -2.22 -1.33
CA ARG A 53 -11.11 -0.78 -1.50
C ARG A 53 -10.02 0.09 -0.87
N GLY A 54 -9.84 1.31 -1.40
CA GLY A 54 -8.92 2.31 -0.86
C GLY A 54 -7.49 1.78 -0.72
N SER A 55 -6.85 1.97 0.44
CA SER A 55 -5.49 1.47 0.70
C SER A 55 -5.36 -0.04 0.50
N SER A 56 -6.41 -0.82 0.80
CA SER A 56 -6.41 -2.25 0.54
C SER A 56 -6.38 -2.58 -0.96
N ASP A 57 -6.99 -1.75 -1.80
CA ASP A 57 -6.92 -1.91 -3.27
C ASP A 57 -5.52 -1.57 -3.80
N HIS A 58 -4.86 -0.56 -3.21
CA HIS A 58 -3.44 -0.29 -3.52
C HIS A 58 -2.53 -1.45 -3.12
N ALA A 59 -2.83 -2.13 -2.02
CA ALA A 59 -2.13 -3.38 -1.66
C ALA A 59 -2.43 -4.51 -2.65
N ALA A 60 -3.64 -4.57 -3.22
CA ALA A 60 -3.95 -5.51 -4.31
C ALA A 60 -3.16 -5.18 -5.60
N VAL A 61 -2.90 -3.89 -5.89
CA VAL A 61 -1.98 -3.49 -6.98
C VAL A 61 -0.54 -3.96 -6.68
N TYR A 62 -0.08 -3.87 -5.43
CA TYR A 62 1.22 -4.47 -5.05
C TYR A 62 1.23 -5.98 -5.31
N ALA A 63 0.15 -6.69 -4.97
CA ALA A 63 0.05 -8.13 -5.24
C ALA A 63 0.19 -8.45 -6.74
N LYS A 64 -0.34 -7.62 -7.66
CA LYS A 64 -0.13 -7.82 -9.11
C LYS A 64 1.34 -7.93 -9.46
N TYR A 65 2.19 -7.06 -8.89
CA TYR A 65 3.62 -7.12 -9.13
C TYR A 65 4.30 -8.27 -8.38
N ALA A 66 3.94 -8.50 -7.12
CA ALA A 66 4.56 -9.54 -6.30
C ALA A 66 4.28 -10.95 -6.86
N PHE A 67 3.03 -11.29 -7.13
CA PHE A 67 2.67 -12.58 -7.74
C PHE A 67 3.14 -12.68 -9.20
N GLY A 68 2.98 -11.60 -10.00
CA GLY A 68 3.39 -11.61 -11.40
C GLY A 68 4.89 -11.75 -11.59
N ALA A 69 5.69 -10.91 -10.93
CA ALA A 69 7.13 -10.86 -11.12
C ALA A 69 7.87 -12.05 -10.47
N ARG A 70 7.36 -12.57 -9.34
CA ARG A 70 8.04 -13.63 -8.61
C ARG A 70 7.53 -15.03 -8.94
N LEU A 71 6.27 -15.16 -9.35
CA LEU A 71 5.59 -16.46 -9.51
C LEU A 71 5.02 -16.67 -10.92
N GLY A 72 4.93 -15.63 -11.74
CA GLY A 72 4.26 -15.72 -13.05
C GLY A 72 2.73 -15.90 -12.92
N VAL A 73 2.14 -15.65 -11.74
CA VAL A 73 0.71 -15.83 -11.49
C VAL A 73 -0.04 -14.53 -11.78
N PRO A 74 -1.05 -14.53 -12.68
CA PRO A 74 -1.82 -13.33 -12.99
C PRO A 74 -2.76 -12.96 -11.85
N ILE A 75 -2.91 -11.64 -11.60
CA ILE A 75 -3.84 -11.08 -10.65
C ILE A 75 -4.90 -10.26 -11.38
N ALA A 76 -6.18 -10.50 -11.06
CA ALA A 76 -7.30 -9.65 -11.42
C ALA A 76 -7.78 -8.88 -10.20
N LEU A 77 -8.06 -7.58 -10.37
CA LEU A 77 -8.78 -6.81 -9.36
C LEU A 77 -10.28 -6.96 -9.61
N ALA A 78 -11.04 -7.28 -8.57
CA ALA A 78 -12.48 -7.45 -8.69
C ALA A 78 -13.16 -6.12 -9.02
N ALA A 79 -14.25 -6.21 -9.78
CA ALA A 79 -15.24 -5.15 -9.93
C ALA A 79 -16.49 -5.54 -9.13
N PRO A 80 -16.58 -5.23 -7.82
CA PRO A 80 -17.67 -5.70 -6.97
C PRO A 80 -19.06 -5.31 -7.47
N SER A 81 -19.18 -4.18 -8.19
CA SER A 81 -20.44 -3.74 -8.80
C SER A 81 -21.04 -4.76 -9.77
N LEU A 82 -20.25 -5.61 -10.40
CA LEU A 82 -20.78 -6.71 -11.24
C LEU A 82 -21.70 -7.62 -10.43
N ILE A 83 -21.35 -7.87 -9.17
CA ILE A 83 -22.12 -8.75 -8.29
C ILE A 83 -23.20 -7.95 -7.54
N THR A 84 -22.84 -6.76 -7.01
CA THR A 84 -23.75 -6.01 -6.12
C THR A 84 -24.81 -5.20 -6.84
N LEU A 85 -24.53 -4.71 -8.05
CA LEU A 85 -25.45 -3.85 -8.82
C LEU A 85 -25.98 -4.53 -10.09
N TYR A 86 -25.11 -5.24 -10.83
CA TYR A 86 -25.53 -5.94 -12.05
C TYR A 86 -26.03 -7.36 -11.79
N GLU A 87 -25.93 -7.87 -10.56
CA GLU A 87 -26.36 -9.22 -10.17
C GLU A 87 -25.77 -10.32 -11.08
N ARG A 88 -24.53 -10.11 -11.52
CA ARG A 88 -23.78 -10.99 -12.42
C ARG A 88 -22.41 -11.30 -11.85
N ALA A 89 -22.25 -12.51 -11.32
CA ALA A 89 -20.95 -12.97 -10.87
C ALA A 89 -20.12 -13.52 -12.02
N PRO A 90 -18.86 -13.13 -12.18
CA PRO A 90 -17.91 -13.83 -13.03
C PRO A 90 -17.73 -15.30 -12.58
N ARG A 91 -17.31 -16.17 -13.48
CA ARG A 91 -16.89 -17.53 -13.12
C ARG A 91 -15.47 -17.51 -12.56
N PHE A 92 -15.27 -18.21 -11.44
CA PHE A 92 -13.97 -18.25 -10.75
C PHE A 92 -13.30 -19.64 -10.85
N ASP A 93 -13.62 -20.41 -11.89
CA ASP A 93 -13.07 -21.76 -12.09
C ASP A 93 -11.53 -21.73 -12.07
N ARG A 94 -10.93 -22.54 -11.20
CA ARG A 94 -9.47 -22.61 -11.00
C ARG A 94 -8.79 -21.31 -10.54
N TRP A 95 -9.54 -20.34 -10.03
CA TRP A 95 -8.98 -19.15 -9.40
C TRP A 95 -8.91 -19.33 -7.87
N ILE A 96 -8.17 -18.42 -7.23
CA ILE A 96 -8.23 -18.17 -5.79
C ILE A 96 -8.80 -16.77 -5.62
N ALA A 97 -9.66 -16.56 -4.64
CA ALA A 97 -10.20 -15.22 -4.34
C ALA A 97 -9.69 -14.72 -2.98
N LEU A 98 -9.05 -13.55 -2.98
CA LEU A 98 -8.59 -12.85 -1.79
C LEU A 98 -9.50 -11.66 -1.52
N GLY A 99 -10.02 -11.54 -0.29
CA GLY A 99 -10.67 -10.34 0.21
C GLY A 99 -9.72 -9.59 1.14
N ILE A 100 -9.45 -8.32 0.87
CA ILE A 100 -8.59 -7.47 1.71
C ILE A 100 -9.41 -6.34 2.30
N SER A 101 -9.57 -6.32 3.62
CA SER A 101 -10.26 -5.25 4.34
C SER A 101 -9.81 -5.22 5.79
N GLN A 102 -9.22 -4.11 6.24
CA GLN A 102 -8.76 -3.95 7.62
C GLN A 102 -9.88 -4.23 8.62
N SER A 103 -11.05 -3.62 8.45
CA SER A 103 -12.21 -3.84 9.31
C SER A 103 -12.95 -5.14 9.04
N GLY A 104 -12.76 -5.72 7.86
CA GLY A 104 -13.53 -6.88 7.39
C GLY A 104 -15.04 -6.64 7.26
N ALA A 105 -15.47 -5.37 7.20
CA ALA A 105 -16.86 -4.96 7.21
C ALA A 105 -17.35 -4.33 5.90
N SER A 106 -16.53 -4.26 4.86
CA SER A 106 -16.90 -3.70 3.55
C SER A 106 -17.88 -4.65 2.83
N PRO A 107 -19.17 -4.27 2.66
CA PRO A 107 -20.20 -5.21 2.20
C PRO A 107 -19.94 -5.76 0.81
N ASP A 108 -19.44 -4.92 -0.08
CA ASP A 108 -19.10 -5.28 -1.45
C ASP A 108 -17.92 -6.27 -1.55
N VAL A 109 -16.90 -6.10 -0.72
CA VAL A 109 -15.77 -7.05 -0.63
C VAL A 109 -16.26 -8.38 -0.06
N VAL A 110 -17.06 -8.34 0.99
CA VAL A 110 -17.66 -9.55 1.61
C VAL A 110 -18.51 -10.31 0.58
N ARG A 111 -19.32 -9.60 -0.21
CA ARG A 111 -20.17 -10.21 -1.22
C ARG A 111 -19.38 -10.93 -2.33
N VAL A 112 -18.26 -10.32 -2.78
CA VAL A 112 -17.38 -10.97 -3.76
C VAL A 112 -16.80 -12.28 -3.22
N ILE A 113 -16.33 -12.28 -1.97
CA ILE A 113 -15.73 -13.48 -1.36
C ILE A 113 -16.79 -14.56 -1.07
N ALA A 114 -17.96 -14.18 -0.61
CA ALA A 114 -19.07 -15.11 -0.41
C ALA A 114 -19.47 -15.79 -1.72
N GLU A 115 -19.64 -15.02 -2.78
CA GLU A 115 -19.97 -15.52 -4.12
C GLU A 115 -18.90 -16.47 -4.67
N ALA A 116 -17.62 -16.09 -4.53
CA ALA A 116 -16.53 -16.97 -4.95
C ALA A 116 -16.56 -18.32 -4.20
N ARG A 117 -16.83 -18.28 -2.89
CA ARG A 117 -16.94 -19.48 -2.06
C ARG A 117 -18.16 -20.35 -2.45
N GLU A 118 -19.30 -19.72 -2.74
CA GLU A 118 -20.50 -20.43 -3.24
C GLU A 118 -20.21 -21.17 -4.55
N GLN A 119 -19.33 -20.64 -5.39
CA GLN A 119 -18.84 -21.30 -6.61
C GLN A 119 -17.76 -22.39 -6.36
N GLY A 120 -17.40 -22.68 -5.10
CA GLY A 120 -16.37 -23.66 -4.74
C GLY A 120 -14.93 -23.16 -4.91
N THR A 121 -14.73 -21.86 -5.08
CA THR A 121 -13.40 -21.25 -5.19
C THR A 121 -12.76 -21.14 -3.80
N THR A 122 -11.47 -21.48 -3.69
CA THR A 122 -10.71 -21.25 -2.45
C THR A 122 -10.63 -19.76 -2.15
N THR A 123 -11.03 -19.38 -0.94
CA THR A 123 -11.15 -17.99 -0.53
C THR A 123 -10.28 -17.67 0.68
N VAL A 124 -9.63 -16.49 0.67
CA VAL A 124 -8.77 -16.00 1.76
C VAL A 124 -9.21 -14.61 2.16
N ALA A 125 -9.38 -14.36 3.45
CA ALA A 125 -9.56 -13.04 4.03
C ALA A 125 -8.25 -12.54 4.64
N ILE A 126 -7.82 -11.34 4.26
CA ILE A 126 -6.74 -10.60 4.93
C ILE A 126 -7.40 -9.46 5.69
N THR A 127 -7.41 -9.53 7.03
CA THR A 127 -8.15 -8.59 7.88
C THR A 127 -7.55 -8.51 9.28
N ASP A 128 -7.72 -7.38 9.97
CA ASP A 128 -7.33 -7.27 11.39
C ASP A 128 -8.40 -7.89 12.34
N ARG A 129 -9.63 -8.09 11.84
CA ARG A 129 -10.77 -8.57 12.61
C ARG A 129 -11.12 -10.00 12.21
N ALA A 130 -10.54 -10.97 12.95
CA ALA A 130 -10.76 -12.40 12.70
C ALA A 130 -12.23 -12.86 12.91
N ASP A 131 -13.05 -12.04 13.58
CA ASP A 131 -14.47 -12.22 13.81
C ASP A 131 -15.38 -11.44 12.84
N SER A 132 -14.80 -10.81 11.81
CA SER A 132 -15.51 -9.96 10.85
C SER A 132 -16.40 -10.74 9.89
N ALA A 133 -17.27 -10.01 9.17
CA ALA A 133 -18.09 -10.58 8.11
C ALA A 133 -17.22 -11.18 6.98
N LEU A 134 -16.12 -10.52 6.62
CA LEU A 134 -15.17 -11.00 5.62
C LEU A 134 -14.50 -12.30 6.07
N ALA A 135 -14.05 -12.36 7.33
CA ALA A 135 -13.43 -13.55 7.89
C ALA A 135 -14.39 -14.77 7.87
N ARG A 136 -15.67 -14.55 8.16
CA ARG A 136 -16.68 -15.63 8.08
C ARG A 136 -17.02 -16.05 6.66
N ALA A 137 -16.92 -15.14 5.70
CA ALA A 137 -17.18 -15.45 4.29
C ALA A 137 -16.07 -16.27 3.65
N ALA A 138 -14.83 -16.17 4.14
CA ALA A 138 -13.66 -16.84 3.57
C ALA A 138 -13.43 -18.25 4.18
N GLU A 139 -12.72 -19.11 3.43
CA GLU A 139 -12.24 -20.41 3.90
C GLU A 139 -11.03 -20.28 4.81
N HIS A 140 -10.10 -19.37 4.46
CA HIS A 140 -8.87 -19.08 5.21
C HIS A 140 -8.84 -17.64 5.67
N VAL A 141 -8.20 -17.39 6.80
CA VAL A 141 -8.04 -16.03 7.36
C VAL A 141 -6.57 -15.76 7.69
N VAL A 142 -6.05 -14.64 7.20
CA VAL A 142 -4.75 -14.07 7.57
C VAL A 142 -5.02 -12.84 8.44
N PRO A 143 -4.89 -12.95 9.78
CA PRO A 143 -5.13 -11.83 10.68
C PRO A 143 -3.91 -10.91 10.70
N LEU A 144 -4.13 -9.59 10.49
CA LEU A 144 -3.04 -8.61 10.42
C LEU A 144 -2.39 -8.30 11.78
N ARG A 145 -3.07 -8.55 12.91
CA ARG A 145 -2.55 -8.34 14.27
C ARG A 145 -2.04 -6.92 14.53
N ILE A 146 -2.70 -5.93 13.97
CA ILE A 146 -2.28 -4.52 14.10
C ILE A 146 -2.48 -4.04 15.54
N GLY A 147 -3.50 -4.53 16.23
CA GLY A 147 -3.80 -4.18 17.61
C GLY A 147 -4.75 -2.98 17.74
N GLY A 148 -5.45 -2.64 16.67
CA GLY A 148 -6.41 -1.53 16.61
C GLY A 148 -5.76 -0.25 16.10
N GLU A 149 -6.16 0.16 14.91
CA GLU A 149 -5.78 1.41 14.27
C GLU A 149 -6.92 2.40 14.45
N ARG A 150 -6.67 3.51 15.17
CA ARG A 150 -7.70 4.53 15.54
C ARG A 150 -7.81 5.62 14.51
N ALA A 151 -6.65 6.04 13.95
CA ALA A 151 -6.62 7.04 12.91
C ALA A 151 -7.49 6.60 11.71
N ILE A 152 -8.16 7.55 11.08
CA ILE A 152 -9.04 7.27 9.94
C ILE A 152 -8.22 6.76 8.76
N ALA A 153 -7.11 7.43 8.46
CA ALA A 153 -6.20 7.04 7.40
C ALA A 153 -5.45 5.75 7.75
N ALA A 154 -5.37 4.83 6.82
CA ALA A 154 -4.63 3.59 6.98
C ALA A 154 -3.11 3.84 7.06
N THR A 155 -2.45 3.19 8.01
CA THR A 155 -0.99 3.24 8.23
C THR A 155 -0.42 1.82 8.35
N GLY A 156 -0.35 1.30 9.55
CA GLY A 156 0.10 -0.07 9.84
C GLY A 156 -0.75 -1.14 9.16
N SER A 157 -2.04 -0.90 8.95
CA SER A 157 -2.91 -1.82 8.22
C SER A 157 -2.46 -2.00 6.77
N PHE A 158 -2.05 -0.91 6.09
CA PHE A 158 -1.54 -0.98 4.72
C PHE A 158 -0.21 -1.73 4.66
N THR A 159 0.79 -1.32 5.45
CA THR A 159 2.12 -1.93 5.41
C THR A 159 2.12 -3.38 5.86
N THR A 160 1.30 -3.75 6.85
CA THR A 160 1.14 -5.14 7.27
C THR A 160 0.42 -5.97 6.21
N THR A 161 -0.53 -5.38 5.45
CA THR A 161 -1.14 -6.07 4.31
C THR A 161 -0.11 -6.37 3.21
N LEU A 162 0.77 -5.41 2.87
CA LEU A 162 1.87 -5.68 1.93
C LEU A 162 2.76 -6.82 2.45
N PHE A 163 3.04 -6.82 3.74
CA PHE A 163 3.88 -7.84 4.36
C PHE A 163 3.22 -9.22 4.40
N ALA A 164 1.91 -9.28 4.67
CA ALA A 164 1.14 -10.52 4.59
C ALA A 164 1.12 -11.10 3.16
N LEU A 165 0.93 -10.24 2.15
CA LEU A 165 1.02 -10.64 0.74
C LEU A 165 2.42 -11.12 0.38
N ALA A 166 3.47 -10.49 0.93
CA ALA A 166 4.85 -10.94 0.73
C ALA A 166 5.09 -12.34 1.33
N HIS A 167 4.55 -12.64 2.51
CA HIS A 167 4.62 -13.98 3.11
C HIS A 167 3.89 -15.03 2.26
N LEU A 168 2.67 -14.72 1.76
CA LEU A 168 1.94 -15.61 0.85
C LEU A 168 2.74 -15.91 -0.42
N VAL A 169 3.34 -14.88 -1.02
CA VAL A 169 4.17 -15.01 -2.23
C VAL A 169 5.43 -15.82 -1.94
N SER A 170 6.08 -15.59 -0.81
CA SER A 170 7.27 -16.34 -0.39
C SER A 170 6.96 -17.83 -0.24
N GLY A 171 5.88 -18.15 0.48
CA GLY A 171 5.47 -19.54 0.69
C GLY A 171 4.93 -20.26 -0.55
N TRP A 172 4.54 -19.55 -1.61
CA TRP A 172 3.86 -20.15 -2.77
C TRP A 172 4.64 -21.27 -3.44
N ASN A 173 5.97 -21.18 -3.44
CA ASN A 173 6.86 -22.21 -3.97
C ASN A 173 7.39 -23.16 -2.87
N GLY A 174 6.87 -23.05 -1.63
CA GLY A 174 7.24 -23.90 -0.50
C GLY A 174 8.51 -23.46 0.24
N GLU A 175 9.04 -22.26 -0.05
CA GLU A 175 10.27 -21.75 0.57
C GLU A 175 10.02 -20.40 1.25
N GLU A 176 10.66 -20.19 2.41
CA GLU A 176 10.68 -18.88 3.07
C GLU A 176 11.82 -18.02 2.48
N ASP A 177 11.49 -16.80 2.02
CA ASP A 177 12.50 -15.82 1.62
C ASP A 177 13.09 -15.17 2.88
N PRO A 178 14.40 -15.38 3.18
CA PRO A 178 15.02 -14.86 4.41
C PRO A 178 15.00 -13.32 4.47
N ALA A 179 14.77 -12.63 3.38
CA ALA A 179 14.65 -11.18 3.37
C ALA A 179 13.42 -10.67 4.16
N LEU A 180 12.40 -11.51 4.36
CA LEU A 180 11.22 -11.15 5.17
C LEU A 180 11.59 -10.74 6.60
N ALA A 181 12.54 -11.42 7.20
CA ALA A 181 13.01 -11.10 8.57
C ALA A 181 13.61 -9.69 8.71
N SER A 182 14.04 -9.08 7.59
CA SER A 182 14.61 -7.73 7.59
C SER A 182 13.55 -6.60 7.62
N VAL A 183 12.29 -6.90 7.32
CA VAL A 183 11.23 -5.90 7.11
C VAL A 183 10.97 -5.00 8.33
N PRO A 184 10.89 -5.50 9.57
CA PRO A 184 10.74 -4.62 10.73
C PRO A 184 11.90 -3.62 10.89
N GLY A 185 13.13 -4.07 10.61
CA GLY A 185 14.31 -3.22 10.60
C GLY A 185 14.31 -2.18 9.46
N LEU A 186 13.76 -2.54 8.28
CA LEU A 186 13.55 -1.59 7.18
C LEU A 186 12.54 -0.53 7.57
N ALA A 187 11.45 -0.90 8.21
CA ALA A 187 10.42 0.02 8.70
C ALA A 187 11.00 1.01 9.73
N LEU A 188 11.80 0.50 10.67
CA LEU A 188 12.47 1.36 11.66
C LEU A 188 13.40 2.39 11.01
N ARG A 189 14.21 1.96 10.03
CA ARG A 189 15.09 2.87 9.30
C ARG A 189 14.32 3.86 8.43
N ALA A 190 13.14 3.52 7.92
CA ALA A 190 12.30 4.44 7.16
C ALA A 190 11.81 5.63 7.99
N LEU A 191 11.62 5.46 9.30
CA LEU A 191 11.23 6.55 10.20
C LEU A 191 12.30 7.64 10.31
N ALA A 192 13.56 7.33 10.00
CA ALA A 192 14.66 8.31 10.05
C ALA A 192 14.52 9.44 9.00
N VAL A 193 13.61 9.31 8.01
CA VAL A 193 13.35 10.37 7.03
C VAL A 193 12.43 11.47 7.57
N GLU A 194 11.97 11.40 8.82
CA GLU A 194 10.97 12.32 9.39
C GLU A 194 11.34 13.80 9.22
N ALA A 195 12.56 14.17 9.56
CA ALA A 195 13.02 15.56 9.45
C ALA A 195 12.98 16.07 8.00
N ALA A 196 13.41 15.24 7.04
CA ALA A 196 13.34 15.53 5.62
C ALA A 196 11.88 15.61 5.13
N ALA A 197 11.03 14.69 5.58
CA ALA A 197 9.61 14.68 5.26
C ALA A 197 8.91 15.96 5.74
N ARG A 198 9.22 16.43 6.94
CA ARG A 198 8.72 17.70 7.49
C ARG A 198 9.17 18.89 6.65
N SER A 199 10.46 19.00 6.33
CA SER A 199 10.99 20.08 5.50
C SER A 199 10.33 20.12 4.10
N LEU A 200 10.13 18.93 3.48
CA LEU A 200 9.44 18.83 2.19
C LEU A 200 7.96 19.22 2.30
N ALA A 201 7.29 18.85 3.39
CA ALA A 201 5.91 19.21 3.66
C ALA A 201 5.75 20.73 3.78
N ASP A 202 6.60 21.40 4.56
CA ASP A 202 6.60 22.86 4.69
C ASP A 202 6.79 23.55 3.33
N ALA A 203 7.72 23.07 2.52
CA ALA A 203 7.99 23.59 1.18
C ALA A 203 6.84 23.32 0.18
N ALA A 204 6.05 22.26 0.38
CA ALA A 204 4.92 21.87 -0.46
C ALA A 204 3.58 22.49 0.02
N ALA A 205 3.51 23.06 1.22
CA ALA A 205 2.26 23.46 1.87
C ALA A 205 1.38 24.43 1.05
N ARG A 206 2.00 25.26 0.21
CA ARG A 206 1.30 26.22 -0.65
C ARG A 206 0.67 25.60 -1.91
N HIS A 207 1.07 24.40 -2.30
CA HIS A 207 0.60 23.77 -3.53
C HIS A 207 -0.71 23.04 -3.29
N ALA A 208 -1.73 23.34 -4.12
CA ALA A 208 -3.04 22.69 -4.07
C ALA A 208 -3.06 21.34 -4.78
N ALA A 209 -2.08 21.10 -5.65
CA ALA A 209 -1.97 19.86 -6.44
C ALA A 209 -0.53 19.37 -6.51
N CYS A 210 -0.37 18.08 -6.71
CA CYS A 210 0.92 17.43 -7.00
C CYS A 210 0.70 16.13 -7.80
N ALA A 211 1.75 15.65 -8.43
CA ALA A 211 1.78 14.30 -8.97
C ALA A 211 2.66 13.39 -8.11
N VAL A 212 2.29 12.11 -8.04
CA VAL A 212 3.12 11.07 -7.41
C VAL A 212 3.38 9.99 -8.45
N VAL A 213 4.63 9.80 -8.83
CA VAL A 213 5.00 8.91 -9.92
C VAL A 213 5.81 7.73 -9.40
N GLY A 214 5.40 6.53 -9.78
CA GLY A 214 6.14 5.31 -9.52
C GLY A 214 6.09 4.40 -10.74
N ARG A 215 6.80 3.26 -10.71
CA ARG A 215 6.68 2.20 -11.71
C ARG A 215 7.02 0.85 -11.08
N GLY A 216 6.48 -0.25 -11.62
CA GLY A 216 6.67 -1.55 -11.01
C GLY A 216 6.17 -1.54 -9.57
N PHE A 217 7.00 -2.02 -8.65
CA PHE A 217 6.70 -1.99 -7.22
C PHE A 217 6.56 -0.58 -6.62
N GLY A 218 7.03 0.47 -7.30
CA GLY A 218 6.81 1.86 -6.90
C GLY A 218 5.41 2.39 -7.19
N TYR A 219 4.67 1.77 -8.13
CA TYR A 219 3.34 2.26 -8.51
C TYR A 219 2.28 2.12 -7.41
N PRO A 220 2.12 0.97 -6.73
CA PRO A 220 1.20 0.88 -5.58
C PRO A 220 1.56 1.85 -4.45
N VAL A 221 2.83 2.19 -4.28
CA VAL A 221 3.26 3.22 -3.32
C VAL A 221 2.81 4.60 -3.78
N ALA A 222 2.93 4.92 -5.07
CA ALA A 222 2.45 6.19 -5.62
C ALA A 222 0.92 6.36 -5.42
N LEU A 223 0.14 5.29 -5.63
CA LEU A 223 -1.29 5.26 -5.35
C LEU A 223 -1.58 5.60 -3.88
N GLU A 224 -0.87 4.95 -2.96
CA GLU A 224 -1.07 5.14 -1.53
C GLU A 224 -0.65 6.52 -1.05
N TRP A 225 0.50 7.04 -1.51
CA TRP A 225 0.92 8.40 -1.21
C TRP A 225 -0.12 9.42 -1.64
N ALA A 226 -0.59 9.30 -2.88
CA ALA A 226 -1.60 10.21 -3.42
C ALA A 226 -2.90 10.15 -2.62
N LEU A 227 -3.31 8.97 -2.15
CA LEU A 227 -4.47 8.83 -1.27
C LEU A 227 -4.23 9.54 0.08
N LYS A 228 -3.10 9.29 0.74
CA LYS A 228 -2.78 9.94 2.03
C LYS A 228 -2.70 11.46 1.91
N LEU A 229 -2.12 11.97 0.84
CA LEU A 229 -2.06 13.42 0.59
C LEU A 229 -3.46 14.04 0.38
N LYS A 230 -4.37 13.33 -0.30
CA LYS A 230 -5.78 13.74 -0.45
C LYS A 230 -6.50 13.71 0.89
N GLU A 231 -6.44 12.60 1.59
CA GLU A 231 -7.17 12.38 2.85
C GLU A 231 -6.73 13.36 3.94
N LEU A 232 -5.44 13.45 4.20
CA LEU A 232 -4.88 14.18 5.34
C LEU A 232 -4.68 15.65 5.04
N ALA A 233 -3.99 15.96 3.92
CA ALA A 233 -3.57 17.32 3.61
C ALA A 233 -4.53 18.07 2.69
N GLY A 234 -5.53 17.41 2.10
CA GLY A 234 -6.47 18.01 1.15
C GLY A 234 -5.79 18.55 -0.11
N VAL A 235 -4.73 17.86 -0.55
CA VAL A 235 -4.02 18.17 -1.79
C VAL A 235 -4.59 17.30 -2.91
N PHE A 236 -4.85 17.87 -4.06
CA PHE A 236 -5.22 17.13 -5.25
C PHE A 236 -3.99 16.39 -5.79
N ALA A 237 -3.70 15.24 -5.20
CA ALA A 237 -2.55 14.42 -5.54
C ALA A 237 -2.96 13.33 -6.54
N GLU A 238 -2.31 13.32 -7.72
CA GLU A 238 -2.60 12.33 -8.76
C GLU A 238 -1.47 11.32 -8.89
N PRO A 239 -1.79 10.01 -8.75
CA PRO A 239 -0.81 8.95 -8.89
C PRO A 239 -0.68 8.51 -10.35
N PHE A 240 0.55 8.27 -10.81
CA PHE A 240 0.81 7.77 -12.15
C PHE A 240 1.87 6.68 -12.16
N SER A 241 1.72 5.72 -13.06
CA SER A 241 2.86 4.97 -13.55
C SER A 241 3.72 5.90 -14.43
N ALA A 242 5.05 5.78 -14.34
CA ALA A 242 5.94 6.61 -15.15
C ALA A 242 5.68 6.47 -16.66
N ALA A 243 5.20 5.31 -17.11
CA ALA A 243 4.78 5.13 -18.48
C ALA A 243 3.54 5.97 -18.81
N ASP A 244 2.47 5.85 -17.99
CA ASP A 244 1.19 6.52 -18.23
C ASP A 244 1.33 8.04 -18.12
N TYR A 245 2.24 8.53 -17.26
CA TYR A 245 2.53 9.96 -17.15
C TYR A 245 2.99 10.57 -18.48
N ARG A 246 3.72 9.82 -19.31
CA ARG A 246 4.19 10.25 -20.64
C ARG A 246 3.06 10.32 -21.67
N HIS A 247 1.95 9.61 -21.45
CA HIS A 247 0.82 9.51 -22.37
C HIS A 247 -0.27 10.56 -22.11
N GLY A 248 0.12 11.82 -21.91
CA GLY A 248 -0.77 12.98 -21.74
C GLY A 248 -0.48 13.80 -20.49
N PRO A 249 -0.47 13.23 -19.26
CA PRO A 249 -0.23 13.98 -18.03
C PRO A 249 1.08 14.78 -17.97
N ILE A 250 2.07 14.41 -18.77
CA ILE A 250 3.34 15.16 -18.92
C ILE A 250 3.13 16.64 -19.32
N ALA A 251 1.99 17.00 -19.92
CA ALA A 251 1.61 18.37 -20.23
C ALA A 251 1.44 19.23 -18.96
N LEU A 252 1.18 18.63 -17.81
CA LEU A 252 1.05 19.30 -16.51
C LEU A 252 2.41 19.70 -15.90
N ALA A 253 3.52 19.23 -16.45
CA ALA A 253 4.87 19.46 -15.90
C ALA A 253 5.25 20.94 -15.83
N THR A 254 4.60 21.81 -16.60
CA THR A 254 4.86 23.25 -16.66
C THR A 254 4.11 24.07 -15.60
N THR A 255 3.25 23.46 -14.79
CA THR A 255 2.38 24.17 -13.83
C THR A 255 3.09 24.57 -12.53
N GLY A 256 4.36 24.15 -12.31
CA GLY A 256 5.11 24.39 -11.08
C GLY A 256 4.66 23.52 -9.90
N ALA A 257 3.68 22.65 -10.08
CA ALA A 257 3.26 21.69 -9.07
C ALA A 257 4.38 20.67 -8.82
N PRO A 258 4.62 20.25 -7.55
CA PRO A 258 5.66 19.28 -7.25
C PRO A 258 5.30 17.88 -7.79
N VAL A 259 6.34 17.17 -8.21
CA VAL A 259 6.24 15.75 -8.63
C VAL A 259 7.10 14.91 -7.71
N PHE A 260 6.48 14.04 -6.93
CA PHE A 260 7.18 13.05 -6.12
C PHE A 260 7.51 11.83 -6.99
N ALA A 261 8.79 11.60 -7.23
CA ALA A 261 9.28 10.49 -8.05
C ALA A 261 9.80 9.36 -7.14
N ILE A 262 9.01 8.28 -7.04
CA ILE A 262 9.32 7.10 -6.21
C ILE A 262 10.16 6.14 -7.03
N GLU A 263 11.46 6.17 -6.81
CA GLU A 263 12.47 5.39 -7.51
C GLU A 263 12.93 4.22 -6.63
N LEU A 264 12.20 3.12 -6.64
CA LEU A 264 12.63 1.90 -5.97
C LEU A 264 13.70 1.18 -6.79
N LYS A 265 14.77 0.72 -6.12
CA LYS A 265 15.88 0.02 -6.79
C LYS A 265 15.40 -1.27 -7.45
N GLY A 266 15.56 -1.39 -8.77
CA GLY A 266 15.14 -2.53 -9.56
C GLY A 266 15.01 -2.20 -11.05
N PRO A 267 14.48 -3.11 -11.89
CA PRO A 267 14.35 -2.92 -13.33
C PRO A 267 13.54 -1.70 -13.75
N ALA A 268 12.60 -1.23 -12.88
CA ALA A 268 11.76 -0.08 -13.16
C ALA A 268 12.42 1.28 -12.82
N ALA A 269 13.46 1.31 -11.98
CA ALA A 269 14.11 2.55 -11.53
C ALA A 269 14.63 3.44 -12.66
N PRO A 270 15.31 2.92 -13.71
CA PRO A 270 15.83 3.76 -14.80
C PRO A 270 14.72 4.53 -15.53
N ASP A 271 13.51 3.98 -15.61
CA ASP A 271 12.40 4.65 -16.29
C ASP A 271 11.82 5.81 -15.47
N VAL A 272 11.69 5.64 -14.16
CA VAL A 272 11.30 6.73 -13.25
C VAL A 272 12.34 7.84 -13.27
N ARG A 273 13.62 7.47 -13.23
CA ARG A 273 14.76 8.43 -13.27
C ARG A 273 14.78 9.24 -14.57
N ARG A 274 14.57 8.59 -15.72
CA ARG A 274 14.48 9.29 -17.02
C ARG A 274 13.30 10.26 -17.05
N LEU A 275 12.13 9.82 -16.56
CA LEU A 275 10.98 10.71 -16.49
C LEU A 275 11.25 11.91 -15.57
N ALA A 276 11.84 11.70 -14.39
CA ALA A 276 12.19 12.76 -13.47
C ALA A 276 13.17 13.79 -14.09
N ALA A 277 14.14 13.33 -14.88
CA ALA A 277 15.05 14.19 -15.63
C ALA A 277 14.29 15.01 -16.71
N ASP A 278 13.50 14.36 -17.55
CA ASP A 278 12.69 15.02 -18.57
C ASP A 278 11.76 16.10 -18.00
N LEU A 279 11.17 15.83 -16.83
CA LEU A 279 10.28 16.77 -16.15
C LEU A 279 11.05 17.94 -15.56
N ARG A 280 12.25 17.70 -15.02
CA ARG A 280 13.12 18.78 -14.51
C ARG A 280 13.56 19.72 -15.63
N ASP A 281 13.89 19.20 -16.78
CA ASP A 281 14.27 20.00 -17.98
C ASP A 281 13.08 20.86 -18.47
N ARG A 282 11.84 20.45 -18.18
CA ARG A 282 10.60 21.22 -18.44
C ARG A 282 10.27 22.23 -17.33
N GLY A 283 11.09 22.34 -16.28
CA GLY A 283 10.88 23.25 -15.17
C GLY A 283 9.99 22.71 -14.03
N ALA A 284 9.64 21.41 -14.01
CA ALA A 284 8.91 20.83 -12.90
C ALA A 284 9.80 20.73 -11.64
N ARG A 285 9.18 20.90 -10.48
CA ARG A 285 9.83 20.67 -9.20
C ARG A 285 9.76 19.17 -8.87
N ILE A 286 10.90 18.49 -8.98
CA ILE A 286 11.00 17.06 -8.69
C ILE A 286 11.48 16.84 -7.26
N VAL A 287 10.78 15.97 -6.52
CA VAL A 287 11.17 15.42 -5.23
C VAL A 287 11.50 13.94 -5.43
N ARG A 288 12.78 13.59 -5.31
CA ARG A 288 13.24 12.20 -5.45
C ARG A 288 13.09 11.43 -4.14
N VAL A 289 12.46 10.27 -4.24
CA VAL A 289 12.30 9.30 -3.15
C VAL A 289 13.02 8.01 -3.55
N ALA A 290 14.21 7.78 -3.02
CA ALA A 290 15.07 6.68 -3.46
C ALA A 290 15.98 6.18 -2.34
N ALA A 291 16.60 5.01 -2.53
CA ALA A 291 17.59 4.46 -1.60
C ALA A 291 19.02 4.95 -1.94
N GLU A 292 19.16 6.24 -2.22
CA GLU A 292 20.42 6.90 -2.60
C GLU A 292 20.64 8.12 -1.70
N PRO A 293 21.89 8.39 -1.24
CA PRO A 293 22.16 9.46 -0.28
C PRO A 293 21.82 10.87 -0.76
N ASP A 294 21.77 11.08 -2.09
CA ASP A 294 21.44 12.36 -2.75
C ASP A 294 19.93 12.50 -3.04
N ALA A 295 19.11 11.55 -2.63
CA ALA A 295 17.66 11.67 -2.73
C ALA A 295 17.10 12.67 -1.71
N ASP A 296 16.04 13.40 -2.07
CA ASP A 296 15.34 14.31 -1.17
C ASP A 296 14.73 13.57 0.03
N LEU A 297 14.28 12.33 -0.19
CA LEU A 297 13.92 11.35 0.84
C LEU A 297 14.75 10.07 0.62
N CYS A 298 15.76 9.87 1.46
CA CYS A 298 16.66 8.73 1.39
C CYS A 298 16.04 7.53 2.10
N LEU A 299 15.53 6.57 1.32
CA LEU A 299 14.96 5.32 1.83
C LEU A 299 16.06 4.34 2.27
N PRO A 300 15.78 3.43 3.21
CA PRO A 300 16.69 2.33 3.49
C PRO A 300 16.78 1.40 2.27
N PRO A 301 18.00 0.92 1.91
CA PRO A 301 18.14 -0.07 0.85
C PRO A 301 17.42 -1.37 1.23
N ALA A 302 16.61 -1.87 0.28
CA ALA A 302 15.77 -3.05 0.46
C ALA A 302 15.69 -3.85 -0.85
N PRO A 303 15.38 -5.16 -0.79
CA PRO A 303 14.94 -5.89 -1.98
C PRO A 303 13.74 -5.19 -2.64
N GLU A 304 13.73 -5.10 -3.98
CA GLU A 304 12.73 -4.31 -4.72
C GLU A 304 11.29 -4.60 -4.29
N TRP A 305 10.96 -5.89 -4.13
CA TRP A 305 9.60 -6.32 -3.79
C TRP A 305 9.17 -6.03 -2.34
N LEU A 306 10.13 -5.77 -1.43
CA LEU A 306 9.89 -5.36 -0.04
C LEU A 306 10.03 -3.84 0.16
N ALA A 307 10.69 -3.15 -0.77
CA ALA A 307 10.89 -1.71 -0.73
C ALA A 307 9.60 -0.86 -0.68
N PRO A 308 8.44 -1.33 -1.18
CA PRO A 308 7.16 -0.64 -0.98
C PRO A 308 6.81 -0.36 0.48
N ILE A 309 7.20 -1.23 1.42
CA ILE A 309 6.87 -1.06 2.84
C ILE A 309 7.57 0.18 3.44
N PRO A 310 8.90 0.31 3.42
CA PRO A 310 9.56 1.52 3.92
C PRO A 310 9.20 2.77 3.12
N ALA A 311 8.94 2.65 1.81
CA ALA A 311 8.53 3.78 0.98
C ALA A 311 7.12 4.28 1.33
N ALA A 312 6.19 3.40 1.72
CA ALA A 312 4.87 3.79 2.20
C ALA A 312 4.97 4.58 3.52
N ILE A 313 5.81 4.14 4.46
CA ILE A 313 6.04 4.84 5.74
C ILE A 313 6.55 6.27 5.49
N ALA A 314 7.48 6.44 4.56
CA ALA A 314 7.97 7.77 4.19
C ALA A 314 6.84 8.68 3.66
N GLY A 315 5.91 8.12 2.86
CA GLY A 315 4.74 8.85 2.36
C GLY A 315 3.74 9.23 3.44
N GLN A 316 3.54 8.35 4.39
CA GLN A 316 2.69 8.64 5.55
C GLN A 316 3.25 9.81 6.38
N LEU A 317 4.58 9.86 6.59
CA LEU A 317 5.25 10.97 7.25
C LEU A 317 5.09 12.28 6.46
N VAL A 318 5.30 12.27 5.14
CA VAL A 318 5.10 13.45 4.29
C VAL A 318 3.66 13.95 4.38
N ALA A 319 2.67 13.04 4.28
CA ALA A 319 1.26 13.41 4.32
C ALA A 319 0.85 13.94 5.70
N PHE A 320 1.35 13.34 6.78
CA PHE A 320 1.16 13.80 8.16
C PHE A 320 1.68 15.23 8.36
N TRP A 321 2.94 15.47 8.01
CA TRP A 321 3.55 16.80 8.19
C TRP A 321 2.93 17.84 7.26
N LEU A 322 2.52 17.44 6.05
CA LEU A 322 1.84 18.35 5.13
C LEU A 322 0.44 18.75 5.64
N ALA A 323 -0.29 17.83 6.28
CA ALA A 323 -1.55 18.15 6.95
C ALA A 323 -1.33 19.21 8.04
N ARG A 324 -0.30 19.01 8.89
CA ARG A 324 0.07 19.95 9.94
C ARG A 324 0.49 21.32 9.39
N ALA A 325 1.34 21.34 8.36
CA ALA A 325 1.79 22.57 7.70
C ALA A 325 0.64 23.36 7.06
N ARG A 326 -0.45 22.67 6.70
CA ARG A 326 -1.69 23.27 6.16
C ARG A 326 -2.74 23.59 7.23
N GLY A 327 -2.41 23.45 8.52
CA GLY A 327 -3.33 23.69 9.64
C GLY A 327 -4.50 22.70 9.72
N ARG A 328 -4.33 21.47 9.17
CA ARG A 328 -5.32 20.41 9.25
C ARG A 328 -5.02 19.46 10.40
N ASP A 329 -6.08 18.91 11.00
CA ASP A 329 -5.97 17.84 11.98
C ASP A 329 -5.83 16.49 11.25
N PRO A 330 -4.67 15.81 11.35
CA PRO A 330 -4.46 14.54 10.66
C PRO A 330 -5.29 13.38 11.23
N ASP A 331 -5.76 13.48 12.47
CA ASP A 331 -6.61 12.48 13.12
C ASP A 331 -8.08 12.59 12.73
N ARG A 332 -8.49 13.78 12.26
CA ARG A 332 -9.89 14.09 11.91
C ARG A 332 -10.02 14.70 10.53
N PRO A 333 -9.60 13.97 9.47
CA PRO A 333 -9.75 14.46 8.11
C PRO A 333 -11.24 14.66 7.77
N PRO A 334 -11.62 15.82 7.18
CA PRO A 334 -13.02 16.13 6.96
C PRO A 334 -13.66 15.24 5.87
N GLY A 335 -14.90 14.84 6.09
CA GLY A 335 -15.73 14.14 5.10
C GLY A 335 -15.44 12.64 4.93
N ILE A 336 -14.54 12.07 5.73
CA ILE A 336 -14.27 10.62 5.71
C ILE A 336 -14.45 9.98 7.08
N ALA A 337 -14.79 8.69 7.07
CA ALA A 337 -14.98 7.88 8.27
C ALA A 337 -14.10 6.62 8.17
N LYS A 338 -13.76 6.03 9.34
CA LYS A 338 -12.90 4.83 9.42
C LYS A 338 -13.44 3.64 8.62
N VAL A 339 -14.75 3.50 8.53
CA VAL A 339 -15.43 2.46 7.76
C VAL A 339 -16.37 3.11 6.76
N THR A 340 -16.07 2.96 5.47
CA THR A 340 -16.96 3.38 4.38
C THR A 340 -17.83 2.20 3.98
N ARG A 341 -19.15 2.40 3.97
CA ARG A 341 -20.12 1.40 3.50
C ARG A 341 -20.50 1.71 2.06
N THR A 342 -19.99 0.92 1.12
CA THR A 342 -20.37 0.95 -0.30
C THR A 342 -21.19 -0.31 -0.62
N LEU A 343 -22.23 -0.15 -1.45
CA LEU A 343 -23.05 -1.25 -1.96
C LEU A 343 -22.50 -1.74 -3.30
#